data_80ef8d285788442bcee7bf27e333e195
#
_entry.id   80ef8d285788442bcee7bf27e333e195
#
_cell.length_a   1.000
_cell.length_b   1.000
_cell.length_c   1.000
_cell.angle_alpha   90.00
_cell.angle_beta   90.00
_cell.angle_gamma   90.00
#
_symmetry.space_group_name_H-M   'P 1'
#
loop_
_entity.id
_entity.type
_entity.pdbx_description
1 polymer ?
#
loop_
_entity_poly.entity_id
_entity_poly.type
_entity_poly.pdbx_seq_one_letter_code
_entity_poly.pdbx_strand_id
1 'polypeptide(L)'
;MPCPARPSQAVRPAGAPRQRLSAADREQQILAGAVDFFARRGLDAQTRELADELGITHALLYHYFPTKSRLIERVYAQVIAGRWDPLWEALLDGPLPAEDKLCRFYGEYLAAILTPEWLRILVHSGLADGLIPARYFGLLRERLFPRLLRETRRACGSRSRAAPTVREEALLMGLHGGLVYQLGLLPLVYGQPGRGHGDAVVSATFIRDMVQGYLAQAVRVVPIAAGTATGTASMAPANRRAEKPAIPAT
;
A
#
# COMPACT_ATOMS: atom_id res chain seq x y z
N MET A 1 44.09 -0.66 70.76
CA MET A 1 43.28 -0.19 69.61
C MET A 1 43.39 -1.21 68.46
N PRO A 2 42.39 -2.02 68.20
CA PRO A 2 42.43 -2.98 67.05
C PRO A 2 42.09 -2.28 65.75
N CYS A 3 42.79 -2.69 64.68
CA CYS A 3 42.71 -2.21 63.32
C CYS A 3 41.37 -2.67 62.66
N PRO A 4 40.69 -1.81 61.91
CA PRO A 4 39.42 -2.23 61.22
C PRO A 4 39.69 -3.15 60.02
N ALA A 5 38.91 -4.23 59.96
CA ALA A 5 38.92 -5.19 58.89
C ALA A 5 38.46 -4.58 57.54
N ARG A 6 39.13 -4.93 56.43
CA ARG A 6 38.75 -4.59 55.05
C ARG A 6 37.43 -5.28 54.68
N PRO A 7 36.51 -4.57 53.98
CA PRO A 7 35.30 -5.21 53.48
C PRO A 7 35.64 -6.17 52.33
N SER A 8 35.08 -7.37 52.42
CA SER A 8 35.14 -8.44 51.42
C SER A 8 34.56 -7.95 50.08
N GLN A 9 35.34 -8.07 49.01
CA GLN A 9 34.87 -7.84 47.64
C GLN A 9 33.83 -8.89 47.31
N ALA A 10 32.58 -8.43 47.10
CA ALA A 10 31.52 -9.26 46.55
C ALA A 10 31.88 -9.77 45.13
N VAL A 11 32.02 -11.08 45.00
CA VAL A 11 32.21 -11.77 43.72
C VAL A 11 30.98 -11.52 42.86
N ARG A 12 31.16 -10.81 41.73
CA ARG A 12 30.12 -10.68 40.70
C ARG A 12 29.76 -12.07 40.19
N PRO A 13 28.47 -12.45 40.10
CA PRO A 13 28.10 -13.73 39.55
C PRO A 13 28.53 -13.77 38.09
N ALA A 14 29.18 -14.88 37.71
CA ALA A 14 29.57 -15.17 36.32
C ALA A 14 28.32 -15.13 35.45
N GLY A 15 28.34 -14.29 34.40
CA GLY A 15 27.23 -14.13 33.47
C GLY A 15 26.85 -15.47 32.87
N ALA A 16 25.55 -15.75 32.79
CA ALA A 16 25.00 -16.90 32.10
C ALA A 16 25.60 -17.02 30.69
N PRO A 17 25.91 -18.24 30.20
CA PRO A 17 26.51 -18.42 28.88
C PRO A 17 25.61 -17.77 27.83
N ARG A 18 26.12 -16.80 27.09
CA ARG A 18 25.43 -16.22 25.94
C ARG A 18 25.16 -17.35 24.96
N GLN A 19 23.91 -17.77 24.89
CA GLN A 19 23.46 -18.79 23.94
C GLN A 19 23.82 -18.30 22.54
N ARG A 20 24.64 -19.08 21.82
CA ARG A 20 25.02 -18.76 20.45
C ARG A 20 23.76 -18.83 19.59
N LEU A 21 23.34 -17.71 19.05
CA LEU A 21 22.23 -17.65 18.09
C LEU A 21 22.55 -18.55 16.88
N SER A 22 21.53 -19.23 16.34
CA SER A 22 21.68 -19.90 15.07
C SER A 22 22.02 -18.90 13.96
N ALA A 23 22.55 -19.36 12.82
CA ALA A 23 22.82 -18.51 11.68
C ALA A 23 21.54 -17.82 11.18
N ALA A 24 20.42 -18.54 11.16
CA ALA A 24 19.11 -18.00 10.77
C ALA A 24 18.61 -16.92 11.75
N ASP A 25 18.72 -17.16 13.07
CA ASP A 25 18.32 -16.15 14.06
C ASP A 25 19.18 -14.90 13.98
N ARG A 26 20.49 -15.06 13.72
CA ARG A 26 21.40 -13.95 13.54
C ARG A 26 21.06 -13.14 12.27
N GLU A 27 20.76 -13.80 11.15
CA GLU A 27 20.30 -13.13 9.93
C GLU A 27 19.03 -12.33 10.19
N GLN A 28 18.04 -12.93 10.86
CA GLN A 28 16.79 -12.25 11.21
C GLN A 28 17.01 -11.06 12.15
N GLN A 29 17.91 -11.18 13.13
CA GLN A 29 18.26 -10.07 14.02
C GLN A 29 18.89 -8.88 13.25
N ILE A 30 19.81 -9.17 12.34
CA ILE A 30 20.43 -8.15 11.49
C ILE A 30 19.39 -7.50 10.60
N LEU A 31 18.52 -8.32 9.97
CA LEU A 31 17.48 -7.82 9.08
C LEU A 31 16.46 -6.94 9.81
N ALA A 32 16.03 -7.34 11.02
CA ALA A 32 15.14 -6.52 11.84
C ALA A 32 15.77 -5.15 12.20
N GLY A 33 17.04 -5.17 12.59
CA GLY A 33 17.77 -3.91 12.86
C GLY A 33 17.98 -3.06 11.60
N ALA A 34 18.18 -3.69 10.43
CA ALA A 34 18.27 -2.97 9.16
C ALA A 34 16.94 -2.30 8.77
N VAL A 35 15.79 -2.96 9.03
CA VAL A 35 14.47 -2.38 8.82
C VAL A 35 14.31 -1.10 9.64
N ASP A 36 14.60 -1.16 10.95
CA ASP A 36 14.50 0.00 11.83
C ASP A 36 15.48 1.12 11.45
N PHE A 37 16.73 0.76 11.15
CA PHE A 37 17.76 1.70 10.70
C PHE A 37 17.34 2.44 9.42
N PHE A 38 16.93 1.71 8.38
CA PHE A 38 16.53 2.33 7.11
C PHE A 38 15.20 3.09 7.22
N ALA A 39 14.29 2.69 8.09
CA ALA A 39 13.08 3.45 8.37
C ALA A 39 13.38 4.82 9.01
N ARG A 40 14.48 4.94 9.77
CA ARG A 40 14.91 6.21 10.42
C ARG A 40 15.83 7.05 9.54
N ARG A 41 16.78 6.42 8.86
CA ARG A 41 17.88 7.08 8.15
C ARG A 41 17.69 7.19 6.64
N GLY A 42 16.75 6.42 6.06
CA GLY A 42 16.61 6.28 4.62
C GLY A 42 17.52 5.19 4.03
N LEU A 43 17.19 4.77 2.80
CA LEU A 43 17.90 3.69 2.12
C LEU A 43 19.30 4.08 1.63
N ASP A 44 19.61 5.38 1.55
CA ASP A 44 20.94 5.88 1.15
C ASP A 44 21.97 5.79 2.27
N ALA A 45 21.53 5.61 3.53
CA ALA A 45 22.41 5.48 4.68
C ALA A 45 23.46 4.38 4.50
N GLN A 46 24.64 4.58 5.11
CA GLN A 46 25.78 3.69 4.91
C GLN A 46 25.65 2.40 5.73
N THR A 47 25.98 1.26 5.12
CA THR A 47 25.96 -0.04 5.78
C THR A 47 26.99 -0.15 6.93
N ARG A 48 28.03 0.69 6.92
CA ARG A 48 28.99 0.78 8.04
C ARG A 48 28.30 1.34 9.29
N GLU A 49 27.53 2.42 9.15
CA GLU A 49 26.75 3.01 10.26
C GLU A 49 25.73 2.00 10.81
N LEU A 50 25.09 1.22 9.92
CA LEU A 50 24.21 0.13 10.33
C LEU A 50 24.95 -0.92 11.16
N ALA A 51 26.14 -1.36 10.71
CA ALA A 51 26.93 -2.34 11.46
C ALA A 51 27.33 -1.82 12.85
N ASP A 52 27.78 -0.56 12.91
CA ASP A 52 28.16 0.11 14.18
C ASP A 52 26.96 0.20 15.12
N GLU A 53 25.78 0.59 14.64
CA GLU A 53 24.55 0.69 15.45
C GLU A 53 24.09 -0.67 15.97
N LEU A 54 24.27 -1.75 15.17
CA LEU A 54 23.94 -3.12 15.58
C LEU A 54 25.01 -3.75 16.48
N GLY A 55 26.15 -3.08 16.71
CA GLY A 55 27.26 -3.62 17.50
C GLY A 55 27.90 -4.85 16.84
N ILE A 56 27.92 -4.91 15.51
CA ILE A 56 28.54 -6.00 14.73
C ILE A 56 29.63 -5.45 13.83
N THR A 57 30.54 -6.36 13.37
CA THR A 57 31.52 -5.96 12.38
C THR A 57 30.89 -5.81 10.99
N HIS A 58 31.39 -4.87 10.20
CA HIS A 58 30.98 -4.70 8.82
C HIS A 58 31.18 -5.99 7.97
N ALA A 59 32.24 -6.76 8.27
CA ALA A 59 32.47 -8.06 7.65
C ALA A 59 31.37 -9.07 7.98
N LEU A 60 30.85 -9.07 9.20
CA LEU A 60 29.75 -9.95 9.60
C LEU A 60 28.45 -9.55 8.90
N LEU A 61 28.17 -8.27 8.73
CA LEU A 61 27.01 -7.81 7.94
C LEU A 61 27.09 -8.34 6.50
N TYR A 62 28.27 -8.20 5.84
CA TYR A 62 28.46 -8.65 4.46
C TYR A 62 28.55 -10.16 4.30
N HIS A 63 28.82 -10.89 5.38
CA HIS A 63 28.71 -12.33 5.38
C HIS A 63 27.25 -12.81 5.17
N TYR A 64 26.27 -12.12 5.78
CA TYR A 64 24.84 -12.43 5.61
C TYR A 64 24.23 -11.75 4.38
N PHE A 65 24.64 -10.53 4.09
CA PHE A 65 24.11 -9.69 3.00
C PHE A 65 25.26 -9.19 2.14
N PRO A 66 25.68 -9.96 1.11
CA PRO A 66 26.90 -9.68 0.33
C PRO A 66 26.96 -8.31 -0.33
N THR A 67 25.81 -7.65 -0.54
CA THR A 67 25.72 -6.28 -1.06
C THR A 67 24.64 -5.49 -0.37
N LYS A 68 24.75 -4.16 -0.37
CA LYS A 68 23.68 -3.25 0.12
C LYS A 68 22.36 -3.52 -0.61
N SER A 69 22.40 -3.76 -1.92
CA SER A 69 21.21 -4.06 -2.72
C SER A 69 20.51 -5.34 -2.24
N ARG A 70 21.27 -6.40 -1.91
CA ARG A 70 20.67 -7.64 -1.36
C ARG A 70 20.05 -7.40 0.00
N LEU A 71 20.65 -6.58 0.85
CA LEU A 71 20.05 -6.20 2.13
C LEU A 71 18.73 -5.43 1.91
N ILE A 72 18.71 -4.45 1.01
CA ILE A 72 17.49 -3.69 0.66
C ILE A 72 16.41 -4.62 0.06
N GLU A 73 16.78 -5.58 -0.78
CA GLU A 73 15.83 -6.58 -1.29
C GLU A 73 15.20 -7.41 -0.16
N ARG A 74 15.99 -7.80 0.84
CA ARG A 74 15.46 -8.53 2.00
C ARG A 74 14.56 -7.66 2.89
N VAL A 75 14.94 -6.39 3.09
CA VAL A 75 14.09 -5.39 3.77
C VAL A 75 12.76 -5.23 3.01
N TYR A 76 12.79 -5.07 1.70
CA TYR A 76 11.58 -5.03 0.87
C TYR A 76 10.73 -6.29 1.02
N ALA A 77 11.34 -7.46 0.92
CA ALA A 77 10.64 -8.73 1.05
C ALA A 77 9.96 -8.87 2.43
N GLN A 78 10.61 -8.44 3.50
CA GLN A 78 10.06 -8.53 4.85
C GLN A 78 8.97 -7.49 5.13
N VAL A 79 9.21 -6.23 4.75
CA VAL A 79 8.36 -5.10 5.15
C VAL A 79 7.22 -4.87 4.18
N ILE A 80 7.45 -5.10 2.90
CA ILE A 80 6.48 -4.80 1.84
C ILE A 80 5.82 -6.07 1.32
N ALA A 81 6.60 -6.94 0.65
CA ALA A 81 6.05 -8.13 0.00
C ALA A 81 5.52 -9.18 0.99
N GLY A 82 6.19 -9.34 2.14
CA GLY A 82 5.81 -10.30 3.18
C GLY A 82 4.51 -9.96 3.91
N ARG A 83 3.98 -8.76 3.74
CA ARG A 83 2.67 -8.35 4.28
C ARG A 83 1.51 -8.61 3.33
N TRP A 84 1.80 -9.10 2.12
CA TRP A 84 0.77 -9.44 1.17
C TRP A 84 -0.01 -10.66 1.63
N ASP A 85 -1.33 -10.50 1.79
CA ASP A 85 -2.22 -11.60 2.12
C ASP A 85 -3.03 -12.03 0.88
N PRO A 86 -2.86 -13.26 0.39
CA PRO A 86 -3.66 -13.80 -0.72
C PRO A 86 -5.17 -13.82 -0.44
N LEU A 87 -5.59 -13.80 0.83
CA LEU A 87 -7.00 -13.75 1.21
C LEU A 87 -7.69 -12.47 0.76
N TRP A 88 -6.96 -11.37 0.57
CA TRP A 88 -7.53 -10.13 0.01
C TRP A 88 -8.06 -10.33 -1.40
N GLU A 89 -7.37 -11.11 -2.22
CA GLU A 89 -7.83 -11.42 -3.58
C GLU A 89 -9.05 -12.33 -3.53
N ALA A 90 -9.04 -13.36 -2.68
CA ALA A 90 -10.17 -14.25 -2.47
C ALA A 90 -11.41 -13.50 -1.95
N LEU A 91 -11.23 -12.54 -1.04
CA LEU A 91 -12.29 -11.67 -0.54
C LEU A 91 -12.93 -10.85 -1.67
N LEU A 92 -12.10 -10.19 -2.50
CA LEU A 92 -12.58 -9.39 -3.63
C LEU A 92 -13.25 -10.24 -4.71
N ASP A 93 -12.82 -11.49 -4.89
CA ASP A 93 -13.42 -12.44 -5.84
C ASP A 93 -14.69 -13.13 -5.27
N GLY A 94 -14.95 -13.02 -3.97
CA GLY A 94 -16.05 -13.67 -3.25
C GLY A 94 -17.45 -13.12 -3.59
N PRO A 95 -18.49 -13.63 -2.92
CA PRO A 95 -19.90 -13.34 -3.26
C PRO A 95 -20.49 -12.10 -2.59
N LEU A 96 -19.79 -11.45 -1.65
CA LEU A 96 -20.31 -10.30 -0.90
C LEU A 96 -20.66 -9.11 -1.82
N PRO A 97 -21.56 -8.20 -1.40
CA PRO A 97 -21.79 -6.93 -2.05
C PRO A 97 -20.50 -6.12 -2.21
N ALA A 98 -20.38 -5.32 -3.26
CA ALA A 98 -19.16 -4.59 -3.58
C ALA A 98 -18.72 -3.65 -2.45
N GLU A 99 -19.66 -2.92 -1.82
CA GLU A 99 -19.36 -2.03 -0.69
C GLU A 99 -18.75 -2.81 0.48
N ASP A 100 -19.34 -3.93 0.87
CA ASP A 100 -18.85 -4.77 1.98
C ASP A 100 -17.45 -5.33 1.68
N LYS A 101 -17.22 -5.78 0.42
CA LYS A 101 -15.90 -6.23 -0.03
C LYS A 101 -14.84 -5.13 0.10
N LEU A 102 -15.15 -3.93 -0.41
CA LEU A 102 -14.22 -2.81 -0.37
C LEU A 102 -13.93 -2.38 1.07
N CYS A 103 -14.96 -2.24 1.90
CA CYS A 103 -14.80 -1.87 3.30
C CYS A 103 -13.96 -2.90 4.07
N ARG A 104 -14.26 -4.19 3.91
CA ARG A 104 -13.52 -5.25 4.58
C ARG A 104 -12.09 -5.34 4.05
N PHE A 105 -11.91 -5.31 2.73
CA PHE A 105 -10.60 -5.30 2.11
C PHE A 105 -9.73 -4.15 2.63
N TYR A 106 -10.22 -2.92 2.58
CA TYR A 106 -9.44 -1.77 3.05
C TYR A 106 -9.18 -1.83 4.56
N GLY A 107 -10.09 -2.33 5.36
CA GLY A 107 -9.88 -2.55 6.79
C GLY A 107 -8.70 -3.50 7.06
N GLU A 108 -8.71 -4.68 6.46
CA GLU A 108 -7.66 -5.69 6.62
C GLU A 108 -6.32 -5.24 5.98
N TYR A 109 -6.37 -4.73 4.77
CA TYR A 109 -5.20 -4.28 4.02
C TYR A 109 -4.46 -3.14 4.73
N LEU A 110 -5.19 -2.08 5.12
CA LEU A 110 -4.58 -0.93 5.78
C LEU A 110 -4.03 -1.29 7.17
N ALA A 111 -4.71 -2.16 7.92
CA ALA A 111 -4.18 -2.67 9.18
C ALA A 111 -2.85 -3.42 9.01
N ALA A 112 -2.69 -4.15 7.90
CA ALA A 112 -1.46 -4.88 7.62
C ALA A 112 -0.30 -3.99 7.16
N ILE A 113 -0.56 -2.97 6.35
CA ILE A 113 0.49 -2.16 5.72
C ILE A 113 0.84 -0.87 6.46
N LEU A 114 -0.11 -0.24 7.18
CA LEU A 114 0.11 1.06 7.80
C LEU A 114 0.91 0.92 9.11
N THR A 115 2.19 0.60 9.00
CA THR A 115 3.13 0.68 10.11
C THR A 115 4.16 1.79 9.88
N PRO A 116 4.74 2.36 10.95
CA PRO A 116 5.74 3.43 10.82
C PRO A 116 6.91 3.03 9.91
N GLU A 117 7.40 1.80 10.05
CA GLU A 117 8.53 1.28 9.27
C GLU A 117 8.16 1.19 7.78
N TRP A 118 7.00 0.61 7.46
CA TRP A 118 6.51 0.45 6.09
C TRP A 118 6.38 1.80 5.40
N LEU A 119 5.70 2.74 6.04
CA LEU A 119 5.46 4.08 5.48
C LEU A 119 6.77 4.86 5.29
N ARG A 120 7.65 4.86 6.31
CA ARG A 120 8.92 5.59 6.24
C ARG A 120 9.83 5.03 5.15
N ILE A 121 9.95 3.71 5.05
CA ILE A 121 10.74 3.06 4.00
C ILE A 121 10.17 3.40 2.61
N LEU A 122 8.84 3.35 2.45
CA LEU A 122 8.19 3.69 1.18
C LEU A 122 8.47 5.16 0.79
N VAL A 123 8.31 6.09 1.73
CA VAL A 123 8.54 7.52 1.50
C VAL A 123 10.02 7.80 1.23
N HIS A 124 10.93 7.28 2.04
CA HIS A 124 12.38 7.46 1.84
C HIS A 124 12.84 6.94 0.48
N SER A 125 12.41 5.74 0.07
CA SER A 125 12.72 5.22 -1.25
C SER A 125 12.10 6.06 -2.36
N GLY A 126 10.89 6.58 -2.17
CA GLY A 126 10.23 7.46 -3.13
C GLY A 126 10.97 8.77 -3.39
N LEU A 127 11.64 9.30 -2.36
CA LEU A 127 12.45 10.52 -2.45
C LEU A 127 13.87 10.25 -2.99
N ALA A 128 14.35 9.01 -2.94
CA ALA A 128 15.67 8.60 -3.39
C ALA A 128 15.62 8.07 -4.85
N ASP A 129 15.44 6.77 -5.00
CA ASP A 129 15.50 6.07 -6.28
C ASP A 129 14.13 5.62 -6.83
N GLY A 130 13.09 5.67 -6.00
CA GLY A 130 11.73 5.25 -6.34
C GLY A 130 11.57 3.74 -6.53
N LEU A 131 12.59 2.92 -6.26
CA LEU A 131 12.58 1.49 -6.56
C LEU A 131 11.50 0.72 -5.79
N ILE A 132 11.41 0.96 -4.48
CA ILE A 132 10.40 0.29 -3.62
C ILE A 132 8.98 0.71 -4.01
N PRO A 133 8.64 2.01 -4.13
CA PRO A 133 7.33 2.42 -4.62
C PRO A 133 6.99 1.83 -5.99
N ALA A 134 7.93 1.84 -6.94
CA ALA A 134 7.68 1.29 -8.28
C ALA A 134 7.27 -0.19 -8.24
N ARG A 135 7.99 -1.01 -7.45
CA ARG A 135 7.67 -2.43 -7.24
C ARG A 135 6.33 -2.62 -6.53
N TYR A 136 6.09 -1.83 -5.48
CA TYR A 136 4.85 -1.91 -4.71
C TYR A 136 3.63 -1.54 -5.56
N PHE A 137 3.66 -0.41 -6.27
CA PHE A 137 2.58 -0.03 -7.17
C PHE A 137 2.43 -0.97 -8.37
N GLY A 138 3.53 -1.60 -8.82
CA GLY A 138 3.48 -2.69 -9.79
C GLY A 138 2.62 -3.85 -9.29
N LEU A 139 2.86 -4.30 -8.06
CA LEU A 139 2.09 -5.37 -7.40
C LEU A 139 0.59 -5.01 -7.25
N LEU A 140 0.28 -3.76 -6.86
CA LEU A 140 -1.11 -3.28 -6.77
C LEU A 140 -1.80 -3.30 -8.14
N ARG A 141 -1.15 -2.79 -9.19
CA ARG A 141 -1.69 -2.77 -10.56
C ARG A 141 -1.91 -4.16 -11.13
N GLU A 142 -1.05 -5.11 -10.79
CA GLU A 142 -1.17 -6.49 -11.26
C GLU A 142 -2.26 -7.25 -10.51
N ARG A 143 -2.32 -7.13 -9.20
CA ARG A 143 -3.09 -8.05 -8.36
C ARG A 143 -4.37 -7.47 -7.76
N LEU A 144 -4.39 -6.22 -7.31
CA LEU A 144 -5.52 -5.64 -6.58
C LEU A 144 -6.38 -4.68 -7.42
N PHE A 145 -5.78 -3.73 -8.11
CA PHE A 145 -6.55 -2.71 -8.83
C PHE A 145 -7.52 -3.28 -9.87
N PRO A 146 -7.18 -4.31 -10.65
CA PRO A 146 -8.13 -4.91 -11.56
C PRO A 146 -9.35 -5.52 -10.86
N ARG A 147 -9.16 -6.10 -9.66
CA ARG A 147 -10.25 -6.66 -8.86
C ARG A 147 -11.14 -5.57 -8.28
N LEU A 148 -10.53 -4.54 -7.67
CA LEU A 148 -11.25 -3.39 -7.11
C LEU A 148 -12.09 -2.69 -8.19
N LEU A 149 -11.53 -2.42 -9.36
CA LEU A 149 -12.24 -1.79 -10.48
C LEU A 149 -13.36 -2.69 -11.02
N ARG A 150 -13.16 -4.00 -11.08
CA ARG A 150 -14.21 -4.94 -11.45
C ARG A 150 -15.39 -4.89 -10.48
N GLU A 151 -15.14 -4.89 -9.18
CA GLU A 151 -16.19 -4.80 -8.16
C GLU A 151 -16.89 -3.44 -8.18
N THR A 152 -16.13 -2.36 -8.40
CA THR A 152 -16.69 -1.01 -8.62
C THR A 152 -17.64 -0.98 -9.83
N ARG A 153 -17.22 -1.54 -10.97
CA ARG A 153 -18.05 -1.64 -12.16
C ARG A 153 -19.32 -2.43 -11.89
N ARG A 154 -19.23 -3.55 -11.15
CA ARG A 154 -20.40 -4.35 -10.75
C ARG A 154 -21.38 -3.55 -9.90
N ALA A 155 -20.86 -2.77 -8.91
CA ALA A 155 -21.68 -1.88 -8.10
C ALA A 155 -22.42 -0.83 -8.94
N CYS A 156 -21.81 -0.37 -10.05
CA CYS A 156 -22.42 0.56 -11.01
C CYS A 156 -23.30 -0.11 -12.07
N GLY A 157 -23.57 -1.42 -11.96
CA GLY A 157 -24.36 -2.16 -12.94
C GLY A 157 -23.61 -2.48 -14.25
N SER A 158 -22.31 -2.20 -14.34
CA SER A 158 -21.50 -2.48 -15.53
C SER A 158 -20.83 -3.85 -15.42
N ARG A 159 -20.88 -4.62 -16.52
CA ARG A 159 -20.16 -5.90 -16.69
C ARG A 159 -19.02 -5.78 -17.70
N SER A 160 -18.59 -4.57 -18.00
CA SER A 160 -17.51 -4.32 -18.96
C SER A 160 -16.21 -5.01 -18.52
N ARG A 161 -15.57 -5.70 -19.47
CA ARG A 161 -14.22 -6.29 -19.35
C ARG A 161 -13.16 -5.48 -20.08
N ALA A 162 -13.52 -4.33 -20.66
CA ALA A 162 -12.56 -3.43 -21.29
C ALA A 162 -11.50 -2.96 -20.32
N ALA A 163 -10.35 -2.54 -20.82
CA ALA A 163 -9.33 -1.90 -20.02
C ALA A 163 -9.92 -0.73 -19.22
N PRO A 164 -9.46 -0.49 -17.98
CA PRO A 164 -9.91 0.65 -17.21
C PRO A 164 -9.62 1.96 -17.93
N THR A 165 -10.51 2.92 -17.79
CA THR A 165 -10.26 4.28 -18.26
C THR A 165 -9.37 5.02 -17.27
N VAL A 166 -8.65 6.04 -17.74
CA VAL A 166 -7.83 6.92 -16.89
C VAL A 166 -8.66 7.53 -15.74
N ARG A 167 -9.95 7.82 -15.99
CA ARG A 167 -10.85 8.36 -14.96
C ARG A 167 -11.20 7.34 -13.87
N GLU A 168 -11.43 6.08 -14.25
CA GLU A 168 -11.68 5.01 -13.27
C GLU A 168 -10.44 4.76 -12.41
N GLU A 169 -9.26 4.73 -13.01
CA GLU A 169 -7.99 4.56 -12.28
C GLU A 169 -7.72 5.75 -11.35
N ALA A 170 -7.90 6.99 -11.83
CA ALA A 170 -7.72 8.18 -11.03
C ALA A 170 -8.68 8.23 -9.83
N LEU A 171 -9.94 7.82 -10.01
CA LEU A 171 -10.92 7.77 -8.94
C LEU A 171 -10.54 6.71 -7.89
N LEU A 172 -10.12 5.52 -8.32
CA LEU A 172 -9.63 4.47 -7.41
C LEU A 172 -8.37 4.94 -6.65
N MET A 173 -7.43 5.59 -7.34
CA MET A 173 -6.23 6.15 -6.69
C MET A 173 -6.57 7.25 -5.70
N GLY A 174 -7.63 8.03 -5.94
CA GLY A 174 -8.15 9.02 -4.99
C GLY A 174 -8.63 8.36 -3.69
N LEU A 175 -9.40 7.28 -3.78
CA LEU A 175 -9.82 6.49 -2.61
C LEU A 175 -8.61 5.91 -1.89
N HIS A 176 -7.76 5.17 -2.60
CA HIS A 176 -6.60 4.48 -2.04
C HIS A 176 -5.63 5.47 -1.37
N GLY A 177 -5.25 6.52 -2.09
CA GLY A 177 -4.35 7.55 -1.57
C GLY A 177 -4.94 8.33 -0.40
N GLY A 178 -6.23 8.67 -0.44
CA GLY A 178 -6.92 9.34 0.66
C GLY A 178 -6.92 8.52 1.94
N LEU A 179 -7.20 7.23 1.85
CA LEU A 179 -7.15 6.31 3.00
C LEU A 179 -5.73 6.18 3.56
N VAL A 180 -4.72 5.95 2.71
CA VAL A 180 -3.31 5.84 3.13
C VAL A 180 -2.82 7.16 3.74
N TYR A 181 -3.22 8.31 3.18
CA TYR A 181 -2.84 9.61 3.73
C TYR A 181 -3.43 9.85 5.11
N GLN A 182 -4.75 9.69 5.25
CA GLN A 182 -5.47 10.02 6.49
C GLN A 182 -5.18 9.05 7.64
N LEU A 183 -5.07 7.75 7.34
CA LEU A 183 -4.87 6.71 8.36
C LEU A 183 -3.39 6.38 8.58
N GLY A 184 -2.52 6.73 7.65
CA GLY A 184 -1.11 6.38 7.69
C GLY A 184 -0.18 7.59 7.74
N LEU A 185 -0.07 8.37 6.66
CA LEU A 185 0.94 9.44 6.56
C LEU A 185 0.74 10.52 7.62
N LEU A 186 -0.48 10.99 7.82
CA LEU A 186 -0.76 12.02 8.82
C LEU A 186 -0.32 11.60 10.23
N PRO A 187 -0.78 10.44 10.79
CA PRO A 187 -0.42 10.08 12.16
C PRO A 187 0.99 9.51 12.28
N LEU A 188 1.40 8.64 11.37
CA LEU A 188 2.61 7.83 11.55
C LEU A 188 3.89 8.48 11.00
N VAL A 189 3.77 9.40 10.05
CA VAL A 189 4.93 10.09 9.45
C VAL A 189 4.97 11.54 9.85
N TYR A 190 3.85 12.27 9.78
CA TYR A 190 3.82 13.70 10.06
C TYR A 190 3.48 14.04 11.52
N GLY A 191 3.15 13.05 12.35
CA GLY A 191 2.80 13.26 13.77
C GLY A 191 1.55 14.11 13.98
N GLN A 192 0.69 14.20 12.95
CA GLN A 192 -0.56 14.95 13.02
C GLN A 192 -1.72 14.01 13.39
N PRO A 193 -2.76 14.50 14.07
CA PRO A 193 -3.92 13.66 14.38
C PRO A 193 -4.60 13.22 13.08
N GLY A 194 -4.49 11.91 12.77
CA GLY A 194 -5.22 11.27 11.67
C GLY A 194 -6.62 10.87 12.12
N ARG A 195 -7.52 10.69 11.16
CA ARG A 195 -8.88 10.23 11.46
C ARG A 195 -8.88 8.76 11.86
N GLY A 196 -9.25 8.48 13.12
CA GLY A 196 -9.38 7.11 13.63
C GLY A 196 -8.08 6.39 13.95
N HIS A 197 -6.94 7.09 14.00
CA HIS A 197 -5.70 6.47 14.42
C HIS A 197 -5.80 6.01 15.89
N GLY A 198 -5.61 4.71 16.12
CA GLY A 198 -5.72 4.08 17.44
C GLY A 198 -7.13 3.67 17.85
N ASP A 199 -8.18 4.07 17.13
CA ASP A 199 -9.56 3.63 17.36
C ASP A 199 -10.07 2.85 16.13
N ALA A 200 -10.24 1.53 16.29
CA ALA A 200 -10.67 0.64 15.21
C ALA A 200 -12.10 0.96 14.71
N VAL A 201 -13.00 1.44 15.59
CA VAL A 201 -14.38 1.79 15.22
C VAL A 201 -14.40 3.05 14.38
N VAL A 202 -13.66 4.08 14.80
CA VAL A 202 -13.56 5.34 14.04
C VAL A 202 -12.88 5.10 12.70
N SER A 203 -11.83 4.26 12.65
CA SER A 203 -11.18 3.87 11.40
C SER A 203 -12.12 3.14 10.45
N ALA A 204 -12.92 2.19 10.95
CA ALA A 204 -13.88 1.43 10.14
C ALA A 204 -15.00 2.34 9.59
N THR A 205 -15.50 3.28 10.40
CA THR A 205 -16.49 4.28 9.96
C THR A 205 -15.92 5.16 8.86
N PHE A 206 -14.71 5.69 9.06
CA PHE A 206 -14.03 6.51 8.05
C PHE A 206 -13.80 5.76 6.73
N ILE A 207 -13.35 4.50 6.79
CA ILE A 207 -13.19 3.66 5.60
C ILE A 207 -14.53 3.51 4.87
N ARG A 208 -15.61 3.25 5.60
CA ARG A 208 -16.95 3.11 5.02
C ARG A 208 -17.41 4.39 4.32
N ASP A 209 -17.28 5.54 4.96
CA ASP A 209 -17.64 6.84 4.38
C ASP A 209 -16.86 7.12 3.09
N MET A 210 -15.56 6.84 3.10
CA MET A 210 -14.70 7.00 1.92
C MET A 210 -15.10 6.05 0.79
N VAL A 211 -15.41 4.80 1.09
CA VAL A 211 -15.87 3.80 0.11
C VAL A 211 -17.23 4.20 -0.47
N GLN A 212 -18.17 4.65 0.35
CA GLN A 212 -19.49 5.11 -0.11
C GLN A 212 -19.36 6.32 -1.02
N GLY A 213 -18.57 7.33 -0.64
CA GLY A 213 -18.29 8.50 -1.48
C GLY A 213 -17.66 8.12 -2.81
N TYR A 214 -16.71 7.18 -2.79
CA TYR A 214 -16.09 6.61 -3.99
C TYR A 214 -17.11 5.93 -4.90
N LEU A 215 -17.95 5.03 -4.37
CA LEU A 215 -18.97 4.32 -5.15
C LEU A 215 -20.03 5.27 -5.72
N ALA A 216 -20.47 6.26 -4.95
CA ALA A 216 -21.38 7.30 -5.43
C ALA A 216 -20.80 8.10 -6.62
N GLN A 217 -19.51 8.40 -6.59
CA GLN A 217 -18.85 9.07 -7.70
C GLN A 217 -18.59 8.13 -8.88
N ALA A 218 -18.33 6.86 -8.62
CA ALA A 218 -18.06 5.85 -9.65
C ALA A 218 -19.20 5.70 -10.65
N VAL A 219 -20.46 5.86 -10.23
CA VAL A 219 -21.64 5.86 -11.11
C VAL A 219 -21.52 6.87 -12.25
N ARG A 220 -20.83 7.98 -12.03
CA ARG A 220 -20.63 9.06 -13.03
C ARG A 220 -19.41 8.83 -13.93
N VAL A 221 -18.54 7.90 -13.56
CA VAL A 221 -17.25 7.65 -14.21
C VAL A 221 -17.24 6.36 -14.99
N VAL A 222 -17.88 5.33 -14.45
CA VAL A 222 -17.93 3.99 -15.04
C VAL A 222 -18.85 4.00 -16.27
N PRO A 223 -18.37 3.60 -17.45
CA PRO A 223 -19.23 3.49 -18.63
C PRO A 223 -20.29 2.41 -18.40
N ILE A 224 -21.54 2.79 -18.37
CA ILE A 224 -22.66 1.85 -18.47
C ILE A 224 -22.76 1.52 -19.96
N ALA A 225 -22.65 0.25 -20.35
CA ALA A 225 -22.95 -0.15 -21.70
C ALA A 225 -24.35 0.34 -22.04
N ALA A 226 -24.49 1.20 -23.05
CA ALA A 226 -25.78 1.64 -23.53
C ALA A 226 -26.57 0.37 -23.84
N GLY A 227 -27.61 0.10 -23.06
CA GLY A 227 -28.54 -0.96 -23.35
C GLY A 227 -29.01 -0.75 -24.80
N THR A 228 -28.96 -1.78 -25.63
CA THR A 228 -29.61 -1.83 -26.94
C THR A 228 -31.04 -1.34 -26.74
N ALA A 229 -31.28 -0.06 -27.06
CA ALA A 229 -32.62 0.45 -27.19
C ALA A 229 -33.27 -0.32 -28.36
N THR A 230 -34.00 -1.36 -28.02
CA THR A 230 -34.90 -2.08 -28.94
C THR A 230 -35.92 -1.09 -29.44
N GLY A 231 -35.83 -0.80 -30.74
CA GLY A 231 -36.92 -0.52 -31.64
C GLY A 231 -37.98 0.49 -31.22
N THR A 232 -37.80 1.73 -31.64
CA THR A 232 -38.95 2.49 -32.08
C THR A 232 -38.88 2.65 -33.58
N ALA A 233 -39.90 2.10 -34.21
CA ALA A 233 -40.10 2.06 -35.65
C ALA A 233 -39.94 3.45 -36.27
N SER A 234 -39.05 3.54 -37.23
CA SER A 234 -38.95 4.66 -38.17
C SER A 234 -40.21 4.69 -39.06
N MET A 235 -41.09 5.64 -38.78
CA MET A 235 -42.00 6.12 -39.80
C MET A 235 -41.25 7.14 -40.66
N ALA A 236 -40.99 6.78 -41.89
CA ALA A 236 -40.47 7.67 -42.92
C ALA A 236 -41.49 8.75 -43.25
N PRO A 237 -41.13 10.02 -43.35
CA PRO A 237 -41.96 11.02 -44.01
C PRO A 237 -41.62 11.10 -45.50
N ALA A 238 -42.70 11.15 -46.27
CA ALA A 238 -42.75 11.22 -47.72
C ALA A 238 -41.97 12.39 -48.31
N ASN A 239 -41.36 12.08 -49.40
CA ASN A 239 -40.83 12.88 -50.51
C ASN A 239 -41.62 14.16 -50.81
N ARG A 240 -41.02 15.37 -50.60
CA ARG A 240 -41.37 16.60 -51.33
C ARG A 240 -40.17 17.09 -52.10
N ARG A 241 -40.26 17.00 -53.41
CA ARG A 241 -39.46 17.75 -54.37
C ARG A 241 -39.64 19.27 -54.07
N ALA A 242 -38.57 19.99 -53.99
CA ALA A 242 -38.56 21.44 -54.13
C ALA A 242 -37.35 21.86 -54.97
N GLU A 243 -37.66 22.50 -56.01
CA GLU A 243 -37.04 23.29 -57.00
C GLU A 243 -35.78 24.06 -56.60
N LYS A 244 -34.91 24.12 -57.59
CA LYS A 244 -33.66 24.84 -57.67
C LYS A 244 -33.93 26.28 -58.06
N PRO A 245 -33.45 27.30 -57.37
CA PRO A 245 -33.38 28.67 -57.93
C PRO A 245 -32.01 28.89 -58.60
N ALA A 246 -32.11 29.57 -59.76
CA ALA A 246 -31.02 29.95 -60.63
C ALA A 246 -30.20 31.11 -60.03
N ILE A 247 -28.90 31.11 -60.33
CA ILE A 247 -27.94 32.18 -60.08
C ILE A 247 -28.03 33.20 -61.20
N PRO A 248 -28.14 34.54 -60.98
CA PRO A 248 -27.81 35.52 -61.99
C PRO A 248 -26.33 35.90 -61.92
N ALA A 249 -25.73 35.97 -63.14
CA ALA A 249 -24.43 36.54 -63.38
C ALA A 249 -24.53 38.09 -63.34
N THR A 250 -23.58 38.70 -62.64
CA THR A 250 -22.72 39.83 -63.03
C THR A 250 -21.65 40.05 -61.95
#